data_01997fc98fc2f44e9b9770f52c568e0e
#
_entry.id   01997fc98fc2f44e9b9770f52c568e0e
#
_cell.length_a   1.000
_cell.length_b   1.000
_cell.length_c   1.000
_cell.angle_alpha   90.00
_cell.angle_beta   90.00
_cell.angle_gamma   90.00
#
_symmetry.space_group_name_H-M   'P 1'
#
loop_
_entity.id
_entity.type
_entity.pdbx_description
1 polymer ?
#
loop_
_entity_poly.entity_id
_entity_poly.type
_entity_poly.pdbx_seq_one_letter_code
_entity_poly.pdbx_strand_id
1 'polypeptide(L)'
;MKFTTVVLGSILIGLCHSAAAQNYPTKPIRVIVPFPSGESIDATARLIAVPWMAALGQQLVIDNRGGAGGTIGTELAARAPADGYTISYGNLGPLSIGPNLYQKLGYDLFRDLAPVSQATSLPFVLFGSTTLAPNTVQELVAYAKARPGQLNFGSTGVGSGLHLIAELFKLTAGVDLVHVPFKGVAQAVPEIMSGRLQLAFNTIPAFLPHVKAGRLKAYVITAPKRSPLLPDVPACTEAGLPGLDASAWHAVVAPAGTPKEAIRKLHRTLVDTLALPEVRKQLEAVGAEPVGSTPEAFAKFMRAESDKWARVIKAGGIKVE
;
A
#
# COMPACT_ATOMS: atom_id res chain seq x y z
N MET A 1 0.21 -87.15 -24.87
CA MET A 1 0.54 -85.78 -25.29
C MET A 1 -0.08 -84.81 -24.25
N LYS A 2 0.69 -84.22 -23.36
CA LYS A 2 0.23 -83.29 -22.31
C LYS A 2 0.73 -81.91 -22.70
N PHE A 3 -0.17 -81.00 -23.03
CA PHE A 3 0.13 -79.58 -23.26
C PHE A 3 0.21 -78.86 -21.91
N THR A 4 1.37 -78.31 -21.62
CA THR A 4 1.61 -77.45 -20.42
C THR A 4 1.44 -76.01 -20.84
N THR A 5 0.39 -75.40 -20.37
CA THR A 5 0.10 -73.96 -20.60
C THR A 5 0.91 -73.15 -19.59
N VAL A 6 1.88 -72.38 -20.08
CA VAL A 6 2.64 -71.36 -19.26
C VAL A 6 1.87 -70.03 -19.22
N VAL A 7 1.34 -69.69 -18.07
CA VAL A 7 0.72 -68.38 -17.81
C VAL A 7 1.85 -67.35 -17.44
N LEU A 8 2.14 -66.41 -18.36
CA LEU A 8 3.02 -65.32 -18.16
C LEU A 8 2.24 -64.23 -17.42
N GLY A 9 2.47 -64.12 -16.09
CA GLY A 9 1.92 -63.03 -15.28
C GLY A 9 2.69 -61.74 -15.53
N SER A 10 2.07 -60.79 -16.24
CA SER A 10 2.61 -59.42 -16.40
C SER A 10 2.48 -58.64 -15.08
N ILE A 11 3.56 -58.48 -14.37
CA ILE A 11 3.65 -57.59 -13.21
C ILE A 11 3.71 -56.15 -13.75
N LEU A 12 2.59 -55.43 -13.77
CA LEU A 12 2.56 -53.97 -13.93
C LEU A 12 3.08 -53.31 -12.67
N ILE A 13 4.37 -52.97 -12.65
CA ILE A 13 4.96 -52.12 -11.62
C ILE A 13 4.44 -50.70 -11.89
N GLY A 14 3.40 -50.33 -11.15
CA GLY A 14 2.92 -48.94 -11.09
C GLY A 14 4.02 -48.05 -10.49
N LEU A 15 4.77 -47.36 -11.35
CA LEU A 15 5.61 -46.21 -10.95
C LEU A 15 4.71 -45.13 -10.40
N CYS A 16 4.42 -45.18 -9.08
CA CYS A 16 3.97 -44.02 -8.35
C CYS A 16 5.11 -42.99 -8.42
N HIS A 17 5.02 -42.09 -9.41
CA HIS A 17 5.78 -40.86 -9.37
C HIS A 17 5.25 -40.10 -8.15
N SER A 18 5.92 -40.27 -7.00
CA SER A 18 5.85 -39.29 -5.93
C SER A 18 6.30 -37.97 -6.56
N ALA A 19 5.35 -37.11 -6.92
CA ALA A 19 5.64 -35.72 -7.23
C ALA A 19 6.30 -35.18 -5.97
N ALA A 20 7.63 -35.25 -5.92
CA ALA A 20 8.42 -34.58 -4.91
C ALA A 20 7.93 -33.13 -4.96
N ALA A 21 7.31 -32.69 -3.87
CA ALA A 21 6.88 -31.31 -3.73
C ALA A 21 8.12 -30.46 -4.04
N GLN A 22 8.17 -29.90 -5.27
CA GLN A 22 9.32 -29.10 -5.68
C GLN A 22 9.52 -28.05 -4.60
N ASN A 23 10.72 -27.99 -4.02
CA ASN A 23 11.06 -27.04 -2.97
C ASN A 23 10.93 -25.60 -3.52
N TYR A 24 9.71 -25.06 -3.54
CA TYR A 24 9.48 -23.69 -3.98
C TYR A 24 10.17 -22.71 -3.00
N PRO A 25 10.87 -21.69 -3.52
CA PRO A 25 11.20 -21.40 -4.92
C PRO A 25 12.51 -22.07 -5.38
N THR A 26 12.60 -22.48 -6.66
CA THR A 26 13.80 -23.07 -7.29
C THR A 26 14.47 -22.16 -8.32
N LYS A 27 13.84 -21.03 -8.63
CA LYS A 27 14.33 -19.99 -9.57
C LYS A 27 13.99 -18.60 -9.04
N PRO A 28 14.60 -17.54 -9.58
CA PRO A 28 14.29 -16.16 -9.17
C PRO A 28 12.81 -15.82 -9.28
N ILE A 29 12.32 -14.99 -8.33
CA ILE A 29 10.94 -14.50 -8.30
C ILE A 29 10.94 -13.06 -8.79
N ARG A 30 10.11 -12.77 -9.79
CA ARG A 30 9.85 -11.41 -10.27
C ARG A 30 8.88 -10.71 -9.34
N VAL A 31 9.28 -9.54 -8.83
CA VAL A 31 8.45 -8.69 -7.98
C VAL A 31 8.07 -7.43 -8.77
N ILE A 32 6.84 -7.38 -9.24
CA ILE A 32 6.33 -6.20 -9.93
C ILE A 32 6.00 -5.12 -8.89
N VAL A 33 6.70 -3.99 -8.98
CA VAL A 33 6.40 -2.77 -8.24
C VAL A 33 5.65 -1.83 -9.20
N PRO A 34 4.35 -1.54 -8.98
CA PRO A 34 3.52 -0.84 -9.95
C PRO A 34 3.73 0.69 -9.97
N PHE A 35 4.94 1.14 -9.66
CA PHE A 35 5.34 2.55 -9.61
C PHE A 35 6.78 2.74 -10.07
N PRO A 36 7.16 3.96 -10.49
CA PRO A 36 8.54 4.30 -10.85
C PRO A 36 9.53 3.99 -9.73
N SER A 37 10.77 3.71 -10.13
CA SER A 37 11.89 3.56 -9.20
C SER A 37 12.12 4.87 -8.42
N GLY A 38 12.44 4.74 -7.11
CA GLY A 38 12.69 5.86 -6.20
C GLY A 38 11.47 6.39 -5.47
N GLU A 39 10.26 5.91 -5.77
CA GLU A 39 9.09 6.20 -4.94
C GLU A 39 9.11 5.41 -3.62
N SER A 40 8.29 5.82 -2.62
CA SER A 40 8.28 5.20 -1.29
C SER A 40 8.00 3.70 -1.33
N ILE A 41 7.15 3.24 -2.23
CA ILE A 41 6.85 1.82 -2.41
C ILE A 41 8.08 1.05 -2.98
N ASP A 42 8.83 1.63 -3.91
CA ASP A 42 10.06 1.03 -4.44
C ASP A 42 11.14 0.98 -3.35
N ALA A 43 11.28 2.05 -2.58
CA ALA A 43 12.23 2.11 -1.47
C ALA A 43 11.96 1.02 -0.42
N THR A 44 10.70 0.85 0.02
CA THR A 44 10.33 -0.20 0.98
C THR A 44 10.45 -1.60 0.37
N ALA A 45 10.10 -1.80 -0.91
CA ALA A 45 10.29 -3.07 -1.60
C ALA A 45 11.76 -3.50 -1.61
N ARG A 46 12.69 -2.59 -1.95
CA ARG A 46 14.13 -2.86 -1.98
C ARG A 46 14.72 -3.10 -0.59
N LEU A 47 14.25 -2.34 0.41
CA LEU A 47 14.66 -2.50 1.79
C LEU A 47 14.31 -3.91 2.31
N ILE A 48 13.12 -4.39 2.00
CA ILE A 48 12.65 -5.73 2.41
C ILE A 48 13.27 -6.83 1.54
N ALA A 49 13.52 -6.58 0.25
CA ALA A 49 13.94 -7.60 -0.70
C ALA A 49 15.24 -8.30 -0.31
N VAL A 50 16.26 -7.57 0.16
CA VAL A 50 17.57 -8.15 0.46
C VAL A 50 17.48 -9.22 1.57
N PRO A 51 16.96 -8.94 2.77
CA PRO A 51 16.79 -9.94 3.80
C PRO A 51 15.74 -11.02 3.43
N TRP A 52 14.72 -10.66 2.63
CA TRP A 52 13.73 -11.63 2.17
C TRP A 52 14.31 -12.64 1.18
N MET A 53 15.23 -12.24 0.29
CA MET A 53 16.00 -13.16 -0.57
C MET A 53 16.74 -14.20 0.26
N ALA A 54 17.37 -13.81 1.37
CA ALA A 54 18.06 -14.73 2.26
C ALA A 54 17.09 -15.77 2.88
N ALA A 55 15.90 -15.32 3.33
CA ALA A 55 14.88 -16.20 3.90
C ALA A 55 14.23 -17.14 2.86
N LEU A 56 14.12 -16.71 1.61
CA LEU A 56 13.58 -17.48 0.49
C LEU A 56 14.59 -18.49 -0.08
N GLY A 57 15.89 -18.19 0.03
CA GLY A 57 16.96 -18.93 -0.65
C GLY A 57 17.00 -18.69 -2.16
N GLN A 58 16.35 -17.64 -2.64
CA GLN A 58 16.26 -17.27 -4.07
C GLN A 58 16.23 -15.76 -4.27
N GLN A 59 16.63 -15.33 -5.45
CA GLN A 59 16.66 -13.91 -5.82
C GLN A 59 15.27 -13.33 -6.03
N LEU A 60 15.06 -12.09 -5.60
CA LEU A 60 13.90 -11.27 -5.93
C LEU A 60 14.32 -10.22 -6.96
N VAL A 61 13.72 -10.25 -8.13
CA VAL A 61 13.99 -9.30 -9.24
C VAL A 61 12.92 -8.22 -9.21
N ILE A 62 13.28 -7.04 -8.70
CA ILE A 62 12.37 -5.88 -8.68
C ILE A 62 12.19 -5.37 -10.11
N ASP A 63 10.94 -5.31 -10.57
CA ASP A 63 10.54 -4.83 -11.89
C ASP A 63 9.53 -3.69 -11.75
N ASN A 64 9.98 -2.47 -11.92
CA ASN A 64 9.14 -1.27 -11.81
C ASN A 64 8.27 -1.09 -13.06
N ARG A 65 6.93 -1.14 -12.89
CA ARG A 65 5.93 -1.01 -13.95
C ARG A 65 4.86 0.01 -13.56
N GLY A 66 5.24 1.28 -13.63
CA GLY A 66 4.36 2.40 -13.29
C GLY A 66 3.30 2.68 -14.36
N GLY A 67 2.35 3.53 -14.02
CA GLY A 67 1.30 4.07 -14.90
C GLY A 67 -0.11 3.90 -14.35
N ALA A 68 -0.99 4.85 -14.67
CA ALA A 68 -2.39 4.90 -14.27
C ALA A 68 -2.62 4.59 -12.76
N GLY A 69 -1.89 5.27 -11.86
CA GLY A 69 -2.02 5.04 -10.42
C GLY A 69 -1.61 3.64 -9.96
N GLY A 70 -0.77 2.93 -10.73
CA GLY A 70 -0.29 1.57 -10.44
C GLY A 70 -1.14 0.46 -11.05
N THR A 71 -2.24 0.78 -11.73
CA THR A 71 -3.14 -0.24 -12.28
C THR A 71 -2.50 -1.04 -13.41
N ILE A 72 -1.61 -0.43 -14.23
CA ILE A 72 -0.89 -1.11 -15.33
C ILE A 72 0.00 -2.23 -14.79
N GLY A 73 0.84 -1.93 -13.79
CA GLY A 73 1.71 -2.94 -13.19
C GLY A 73 0.95 -4.03 -12.45
N THR A 74 -0.15 -3.67 -11.80
CA THR A 74 -1.01 -4.64 -11.09
C THR A 74 -1.74 -5.56 -12.07
N GLU A 75 -2.23 -5.04 -13.20
CA GLU A 75 -2.80 -5.85 -14.28
C GLU A 75 -1.78 -6.86 -14.83
N LEU A 76 -0.53 -6.39 -15.08
CA LEU A 76 0.55 -7.26 -15.53
C LEU A 76 0.81 -8.41 -14.52
N ALA A 77 0.76 -8.12 -13.22
CA ALA A 77 0.88 -9.15 -12.19
C ALA A 77 -0.33 -10.11 -12.20
N ALA A 78 -1.56 -9.58 -12.27
CA ALA A 78 -2.78 -10.38 -12.25
C ALA A 78 -2.87 -11.38 -13.43
N ARG A 79 -2.29 -10.98 -14.58
CA ARG A 79 -2.26 -11.81 -15.80
C ARG A 79 -1.04 -12.73 -15.92
N ALA A 80 -0.11 -12.67 -14.96
CA ALA A 80 1.07 -13.54 -14.98
C ALA A 80 0.69 -15.01 -14.68
N PRO A 81 1.54 -15.98 -15.06
CA PRO A 81 1.34 -17.37 -14.66
C PRO A 81 1.18 -17.51 -13.15
N ALA A 82 0.19 -18.29 -12.72
CA ALA A 82 -0.11 -18.53 -11.32
C ALA A 82 0.81 -19.60 -10.70
N ASP A 83 2.12 -19.48 -10.92
CA ASP A 83 3.13 -20.45 -10.47
C ASP A 83 3.92 -19.97 -9.23
N GLY A 84 3.64 -18.75 -8.76
CA GLY A 84 4.32 -18.10 -7.63
C GLY A 84 5.63 -17.39 -7.98
N TYR A 85 6.08 -17.43 -9.24
CA TYR A 85 7.33 -16.78 -9.67
C TYR A 85 7.15 -15.37 -10.21
N THR A 86 5.91 -14.89 -10.27
CA THR A 86 5.60 -13.46 -10.45
C THR A 86 4.62 -13.03 -9.37
N ILE A 87 5.01 -12.04 -8.58
CA ILE A 87 4.19 -11.43 -7.53
C ILE A 87 4.16 -9.93 -7.71
N SER A 88 3.22 -9.22 -7.08
CA SER A 88 3.24 -7.76 -7.01
C SER A 88 3.46 -7.31 -5.59
N TYR A 89 4.34 -6.31 -5.43
CA TYR A 89 4.41 -5.47 -4.24
C TYR A 89 3.64 -4.20 -4.52
N GLY A 90 2.35 -4.24 -4.22
CA GLY A 90 1.37 -3.18 -4.53
C GLY A 90 1.05 -2.30 -3.33
N ASN A 91 0.18 -1.32 -3.54
CA ASN A 91 -0.25 -0.40 -2.50
C ASN A 91 -1.75 -0.07 -2.58
N LEU A 92 -2.18 0.82 -1.69
CA LEU A 92 -3.52 1.40 -1.59
C LEU A 92 -4.14 1.78 -2.96
N GLY A 93 -3.36 2.39 -3.88
CA GLY A 93 -3.86 2.84 -5.17
C GLY A 93 -4.53 1.73 -5.98
N PRO A 94 -3.76 0.81 -6.57
CA PRO A 94 -4.31 -0.24 -7.42
C PRO A 94 -5.05 -1.34 -6.64
N LEU A 95 -4.73 -1.56 -5.35
CA LEU A 95 -5.34 -2.62 -4.55
C LEU A 95 -6.56 -2.19 -3.72
N SER A 96 -7.04 -0.95 -3.89
CA SER A 96 -8.19 -0.45 -3.13
C SER A 96 -8.93 0.69 -3.83
N ILE A 97 -8.23 1.75 -4.24
CA ILE A 97 -8.82 2.93 -4.87
C ILE A 97 -9.19 2.65 -6.33
N GLY A 98 -8.25 2.12 -7.11
CA GLY A 98 -8.39 1.91 -8.55
C GLY A 98 -9.66 1.16 -8.95
N PRO A 99 -10.04 0.06 -8.28
CA PRO A 99 -11.27 -0.67 -8.56
C PRO A 99 -12.56 0.16 -8.47
N ASN A 100 -12.54 1.23 -7.68
CA ASN A 100 -13.70 2.09 -7.47
C ASN A 100 -13.64 3.40 -8.27
N LEU A 101 -12.49 3.71 -8.85
CA LEU A 101 -12.23 4.98 -9.52
C LEU A 101 -12.23 4.86 -11.04
N TYR A 102 -11.62 3.80 -11.60
CA TYR A 102 -11.49 3.60 -13.03
C TYR A 102 -12.67 2.80 -13.60
N GLN A 103 -13.31 3.31 -14.63
CA GLN A 103 -14.43 2.62 -15.29
C GLN A 103 -13.98 1.35 -16.05
N LYS A 104 -12.76 1.35 -16.57
CA LYS A 104 -12.15 0.22 -17.27
C LYS A 104 -10.86 -0.18 -16.57
N LEU A 105 -10.94 -1.19 -15.73
CA LEU A 105 -9.80 -1.78 -15.05
C LEU A 105 -9.48 -3.12 -15.73
N GLY A 106 -8.23 -3.37 -16.07
CA GLY A 106 -7.81 -4.58 -16.77
C GLY A 106 -7.74 -5.84 -15.88
N TYR A 107 -8.12 -5.74 -14.60
CA TYR A 107 -8.18 -6.84 -13.63
C TYR A 107 -9.35 -6.65 -12.65
N ASP A 108 -9.80 -7.74 -12.08
CA ASP A 108 -10.71 -7.75 -10.93
C ASP A 108 -9.89 -8.03 -9.67
N LEU A 109 -9.90 -7.08 -8.73
CA LEU A 109 -9.08 -7.14 -7.52
C LEU A 109 -9.26 -8.44 -6.71
N PHE A 110 -10.50 -8.90 -6.60
CA PHE A 110 -10.84 -10.03 -5.72
C PHE A 110 -10.92 -11.38 -6.43
N ARG A 111 -11.00 -11.38 -7.77
CA ARG A 111 -11.03 -12.58 -8.59
C ARG A 111 -9.64 -12.96 -9.11
N ASP A 112 -8.84 -11.97 -9.54
CA ASP A 112 -7.63 -12.19 -10.31
C ASP A 112 -6.36 -12.13 -9.45
N LEU A 113 -6.47 -11.73 -8.18
CA LEU A 113 -5.34 -11.62 -7.24
C LEU A 113 -5.57 -12.42 -5.97
N ALA A 114 -4.56 -13.14 -5.54
CA ALA A 114 -4.49 -13.84 -4.26
C ALA A 114 -3.70 -12.99 -3.24
N PRO A 115 -4.25 -12.66 -2.07
CA PRO A 115 -3.54 -11.94 -1.01
C PRO A 115 -2.44 -12.81 -0.40
N VAL A 116 -1.25 -12.23 -0.18
CA VAL A 116 -0.15 -12.86 0.54
C VAL A 116 0.01 -12.22 1.92
N SER A 117 0.24 -10.90 1.98
CA SER A 117 0.36 -10.18 3.25
C SER A 117 0.35 -8.67 3.03
N GLN A 118 -0.25 -7.92 3.93
CA GLN A 118 0.09 -6.52 4.13
C GLN A 118 1.49 -6.47 4.75
N ALA A 119 2.42 -5.85 4.05
CA ALA A 119 3.82 -5.78 4.49
C ALA A 119 4.08 -4.61 5.43
N THR A 120 3.61 -3.41 5.05
CA THR A 120 3.84 -2.18 5.81
C THR A 120 2.60 -1.29 5.85
N SER A 121 2.57 -0.39 6.85
CA SER A 121 1.62 0.71 6.99
C SER A 121 2.39 2.02 7.16
N LEU A 122 1.96 3.08 6.46
CA LEU A 122 2.55 4.40 6.54
C LEU A 122 1.43 5.41 6.80
N PRO A 123 1.23 5.85 8.05
CA PRO A 123 0.23 6.86 8.37
C PRO A 123 0.46 8.15 7.58
N PHE A 124 -0.64 8.80 7.18
CA PHE A 124 -0.56 10.16 6.66
C PHE A 124 -0.53 11.16 7.82
N VAL A 125 -0.06 12.35 7.52
CA VAL A 125 -0.12 13.50 8.42
C VAL A 125 -0.72 14.66 7.64
N LEU A 126 -1.59 15.43 8.29
CA LEU A 126 -2.05 16.71 7.78
C LEU A 126 -1.01 17.77 8.15
N PHE A 127 -0.37 18.30 7.12
CA PHE A 127 0.56 19.41 7.23
C PHE A 127 -0.09 20.72 6.79
N GLY A 128 0.41 21.82 7.31
CA GLY A 128 -0.04 23.13 6.89
C GLY A 128 1.04 24.20 6.92
N SER A 129 0.75 25.28 6.22
CA SER A 129 1.59 26.48 6.23
C SER A 129 1.69 27.07 7.62
N THR A 130 2.87 27.62 7.97
CA THR A 130 3.06 28.40 9.18
C THR A 130 2.34 29.74 9.15
N THR A 131 1.89 30.19 7.97
CA THR A 131 1.08 31.42 7.82
C THR A 131 -0.37 31.25 8.27
N LEU A 132 -0.85 29.99 8.42
CA LEU A 132 -2.16 29.73 9.00
C LEU A 132 -2.19 30.08 10.48
N ALA A 133 -3.24 30.78 10.92
CA ALA A 133 -3.43 31.15 12.33
C ALA A 133 -3.59 29.93 13.26
N PRO A 134 -4.38 28.87 12.92
CA PRO A 134 -4.55 27.70 13.78
C PRO A 134 -3.25 26.98 14.12
N ASN A 135 -3.12 26.50 15.36
CA ASN A 135 -1.98 25.72 15.83
C ASN A 135 -2.36 24.26 16.17
N THR A 136 -3.64 24.00 16.38
CA THR A 136 -4.17 22.65 16.64
C THR A 136 -5.12 22.23 15.53
N VAL A 137 -5.36 20.91 15.38
CA VAL A 137 -6.34 20.42 14.39
C VAL A 137 -7.76 20.87 14.72
N GLN A 138 -8.12 21.00 16.00
CA GLN A 138 -9.42 21.50 16.45
C GLN A 138 -9.63 22.96 16.03
N GLU A 139 -8.63 23.81 16.26
CA GLU A 139 -8.63 25.20 15.79
C GLU A 139 -8.71 25.27 14.26
N LEU A 140 -7.96 24.39 13.55
CA LEU A 140 -8.00 24.32 12.10
C LEU A 140 -9.39 23.93 11.58
N VAL A 141 -10.04 22.94 12.19
CA VAL A 141 -11.41 22.54 11.83
C VAL A 141 -12.40 23.68 12.05
N ALA A 142 -12.32 24.38 13.21
CA ALA A 142 -13.18 25.53 13.48
C ALA A 142 -12.91 26.68 12.48
N TYR A 143 -11.65 26.94 12.18
CA TYR A 143 -11.22 27.96 11.22
C TYR A 143 -11.73 27.67 9.80
N ALA A 144 -11.64 26.41 9.35
CA ALA A 144 -12.12 25.97 8.04
C ALA A 144 -13.65 26.00 7.95
N LYS A 145 -14.38 25.59 9.00
CA LYS A 145 -15.84 25.68 9.06
C LYS A 145 -16.37 27.11 8.96
N ALA A 146 -15.64 28.09 9.53
CA ALA A 146 -15.99 29.49 9.43
C ALA A 146 -15.66 30.11 8.04
N ARG A 147 -14.93 29.36 7.17
CA ARG A 147 -14.43 29.85 5.87
C ARG A 147 -14.56 28.74 4.80
N PRO A 148 -15.81 28.30 4.49
CA PRO A 148 -16.01 27.23 3.52
C PRO A 148 -15.46 27.63 2.14
N GLY A 149 -14.73 26.72 1.49
CA GLY A 149 -14.12 26.92 0.17
C GLY A 149 -12.95 27.92 0.12
N GLN A 150 -12.44 28.44 1.26
CA GLN A 150 -11.35 29.41 1.25
C GLN A 150 -9.97 28.82 1.51
N LEU A 151 -9.89 27.59 2.00
CA LEU A 151 -8.63 26.90 2.20
C LEU A 151 -8.36 25.90 1.09
N ASN A 152 -7.14 25.93 0.56
CA ASN A 152 -6.69 25.01 -0.48
C ASN A 152 -5.89 23.85 0.12
N PHE A 153 -6.08 22.65 -0.42
CA PHE A 153 -5.20 21.53 -0.13
C PHE A 153 -4.55 20.96 -1.40
N GLY A 154 -3.29 20.56 -1.27
CA GLY A 154 -2.52 19.98 -2.38
C GLY A 154 -2.54 18.46 -2.39
N SER A 155 -2.52 17.88 -3.58
CA SER A 155 -2.31 16.44 -3.80
C SER A 155 -1.45 16.17 -5.04
N THR A 156 -1.11 14.91 -5.28
CA THR A 156 -0.39 14.46 -6.49
C THR A 156 -1.32 14.13 -7.67
N GLY A 157 -2.50 14.75 -7.69
CA GLY A 157 -3.47 14.61 -8.77
C GLY A 157 -4.82 14.06 -8.32
N VAL A 158 -5.81 14.22 -9.19
CA VAL A 158 -7.17 13.72 -8.95
C VAL A 158 -7.15 12.20 -8.81
N GLY A 159 -7.82 11.68 -7.77
CA GLY A 159 -7.89 10.24 -7.50
C GLY A 159 -6.65 9.63 -6.86
N SER A 160 -5.59 10.42 -6.61
CA SER A 160 -4.43 9.94 -5.85
C SER A 160 -4.78 9.64 -4.40
N GLY A 161 -4.00 8.79 -3.72
CA GLY A 161 -4.17 8.53 -2.29
C GLY A 161 -4.14 9.81 -1.44
N LEU A 162 -3.29 10.80 -1.83
CA LEU A 162 -3.20 12.09 -1.15
C LEU A 162 -4.43 12.99 -1.39
N HIS A 163 -5.11 12.85 -2.54
CA HIS A 163 -6.40 13.48 -2.77
C HIS A 163 -7.47 12.85 -1.89
N LEU A 164 -7.57 11.52 -1.90
CA LEU A 164 -8.63 10.80 -1.21
C LEU A 164 -8.55 10.91 0.31
N ILE A 165 -7.35 10.95 0.90
CA ILE A 165 -7.21 11.19 2.35
C ILE A 165 -7.68 12.60 2.75
N ALA A 166 -7.45 13.60 1.91
CA ALA A 166 -7.96 14.96 2.14
C ALA A 166 -9.49 15.01 2.01
N GLU A 167 -10.07 14.30 1.05
CA GLU A 167 -11.54 14.16 0.95
C GLU A 167 -12.12 13.39 2.15
N LEU A 168 -11.44 12.35 2.64
CA LEU A 168 -11.84 11.69 3.89
C LEU A 168 -11.80 12.65 5.08
N PHE A 169 -10.79 13.52 5.16
CA PHE A 169 -10.74 14.57 6.20
C PHE A 169 -11.89 15.56 6.06
N LYS A 170 -12.21 16.04 4.84
CA LYS A 170 -13.36 16.91 4.61
C LYS A 170 -14.66 16.30 5.12
N LEU A 171 -14.89 15.02 4.80
CA LEU A 171 -16.07 14.27 5.25
C LEU A 171 -16.09 14.09 6.78
N THR A 172 -14.95 13.69 7.37
CA THR A 172 -14.86 13.37 8.80
C THR A 172 -14.97 14.62 9.67
N ALA A 173 -14.32 15.70 9.26
CA ALA A 173 -14.30 16.96 9.99
C ALA A 173 -15.50 17.89 9.66
N GLY A 174 -16.24 17.60 8.59
CA GLY A 174 -17.33 18.45 8.10
C GLY A 174 -16.84 19.81 7.65
N VAL A 175 -15.75 19.86 6.87
CA VAL A 175 -15.13 21.08 6.34
C VAL A 175 -15.15 21.09 4.81
N ASP A 176 -15.19 22.29 4.22
CA ASP A 176 -15.07 22.48 2.78
C ASP A 176 -13.71 23.07 2.43
N LEU A 177 -12.93 22.33 1.61
CA LEU A 177 -11.59 22.69 1.16
C LEU A 177 -11.51 22.53 -0.35
N VAL A 178 -10.72 23.37 -1.01
CA VAL A 178 -10.51 23.36 -2.46
C VAL A 178 -9.28 22.53 -2.83
N HIS A 179 -9.46 21.58 -3.74
CA HIS A 179 -8.37 20.73 -4.22
C HIS A 179 -7.50 21.43 -5.28
N VAL A 180 -6.17 21.40 -5.08
CA VAL A 180 -5.18 21.88 -6.04
C VAL A 180 -4.26 20.71 -6.42
N PRO A 181 -4.38 20.16 -7.64
CA PRO A 181 -3.54 19.05 -8.07
C PRO A 181 -2.14 19.53 -8.51
N PHE A 182 -1.11 18.79 -8.12
CA PHE A 182 0.29 18.96 -8.52
C PHE A 182 0.80 17.70 -9.23
N LYS A 183 1.84 17.82 -10.06
CA LYS A 183 2.49 16.66 -10.71
C LYS A 183 3.37 15.83 -9.77
N GLY A 184 3.58 16.30 -8.52
CA GLY A 184 4.36 15.61 -7.50
C GLY A 184 4.52 16.43 -6.23
N VAL A 185 4.91 15.78 -5.13
CA VAL A 185 5.07 16.39 -3.80
C VAL A 185 6.08 17.53 -3.82
N ALA A 186 7.18 17.40 -4.58
CA ALA A 186 8.23 18.42 -4.67
C ALA A 186 7.71 19.79 -5.13
N GLN A 187 6.65 19.83 -5.94
CA GLN A 187 6.04 21.08 -6.39
C GLN A 187 5.13 21.71 -5.32
N ALA A 188 4.50 20.89 -4.47
CA ALA A 188 3.60 21.38 -3.44
C ALA A 188 4.36 22.01 -2.23
N VAL A 189 5.57 21.53 -1.92
CA VAL A 189 6.35 21.97 -0.75
C VAL A 189 6.58 23.49 -0.74
N PRO A 190 7.14 24.13 -1.80
CA PRO A 190 7.34 25.58 -1.80
C PRO A 190 6.01 26.36 -1.72
N GLU A 191 4.93 25.83 -2.27
CA GLU A 191 3.61 26.47 -2.22
C GLU A 191 3.02 26.49 -0.81
N ILE A 192 3.20 25.39 -0.04
CA ILE A 192 2.79 25.34 1.37
C ILE A 192 3.66 26.27 2.21
N MET A 193 4.99 26.25 2.00
CA MET A 193 5.92 27.09 2.74
C MET A 193 5.67 28.60 2.53
N SER A 194 5.26 29.00 1.32
CA SER A 194 4.92 30.39 1.01
C SER A 194 3.50 30.82 1.47
N GLY A 195 2.67 29.86 1.90
CA GLY A 195 1.26 30.11 2.26
C GLY A 195 0.28 30.21 1.08
N ARG A 196 0.75 30.06 -0.17
CA ARG A 196 -0.15 29.99 -1.34
C ARG A 196 -0.99 28.72 -1.33
N LEU A 197 -0.46 27.62 -0.80
CA LEU A 197 -1.18 26.41 -0.47
C LEU A 197 -1.28 26.29 1.05
N GLN A 198 -2.47 26.09 1.60
CA GLN A 198 -2.67 26.09 3.05
C GLN A 198 -2.37 24.73 3.66
N LEU A 199 -2.78 23.63 3.02
CA LEU A 199 -2.79 22.29 3.61
C LEU A 199 -2.30 21.24 2.59
N ALA A 200 -1.72 20.15 3.11
CA ALA A 200 -1.49 18.93 2.35
C ALA A 200 -1.43 17.72 3.28
N PHE A 201 -1.89 16.58 2.81
CA PHE A 201 -1.58 15.30 3.42
C PHE A 201 -0.33 14.70 2.78
N ASN A 202 0.51 14.05 3.59
CA ASN A 202 1.59 13.22 3.09
C ASN A 202 2.03 12.23 4.18
N THR A 203 2.88 11.26 3.81
CA THR A 203 3.59 10.44 4.78
C THR A 203 4.65 11.27 5.53
N ILE A 204 5.01 10.86 6.73
CA ILE A 204 5.89 11.62 7.62
C ILE A 204 7.22 12.01 6.97
N PRO A 205 7.98 11.09 6.32
CA PRO A 205 9.32 11.41 5.86
C PRO A 205 9.39 12.56 4.86
N ALA A 206 8.36 12.72 4.03
CA ALA A 206 8.32 13.73 2.97
C ALA A 206 8.41 15.17 3.52
N PHE A 207 7.80 15.41 4.69
CA PHE A 207 7.73 16.77 5.28
C PHE A 207 8.46 16.91 6.63
N LEU A 208 8.93 15.81 7.22
CA LEU A 208 9.59 15.80 8.53
C LEU A 208 10.73 16.83 8.65
N PRO A 209 11.64 17.00 7.67
CA PRO A 209 12.70 18.01 7.74
C PRO A 209 12.15 19.44 7.83
N HIS A 210 11.02 19.70 7.17
CA HIS A 210 10.39 21.02 7.17
C HIS A 210 9.66 21.31 8.49
N VAL A 211 9.03 20.30 9.09
CA VAL A 211 8.40 20.41 10.41
C VAL A 211 9.45 20.63 11.49
N LYS A 212 10.54 19.82 11.49
CA LYS A 212 11.65 19.99 12.45
C LYS A 212 12.35 21.35 12.35
N ALA A 213 12.38 21.91 11.15
CA ALA A 213 12.92 23.27 10.92
C ALA A 213 11.91 24.40 11.19
N GLY A 214 10.70 24.10 11.71
CA GLY A 214 9.66 25.09 11.99
C GLY A 214 9.07 25.77 10.75
N ARG A 215 9.26 25.19 9.55
CA ARG A 215 8.79 25.74 8.27
C ARG A 215 7.40 25.27 7.87
N LEU A 216 6.92 24.20 8.49
CA LEU A 216 5.56 23.65 8.33
C LEU A 216 5.00 23.28 9.70
N LYS A 217 3.68 23.37 9.84
CA LYS A 217 2.92 22.81 10.96
C LYS A 217 2.51 21.37 10.64
N ALA A 218 2.40 20.51 11.66
CA ALA A 218 1.79 19.19 11.57
C ALA A 218 0.60 19.14 12.54
N TYR A 219 -0.58 18.81 12.04
CA TYR A 219 -1.84 18.95 12.78
C TYR A 219 -2.36 17.64 13.37
N VAL A 220 -2.33 16.56 12.60
CA VAL A 220 -2.88 15.27 13.02
C VAL A 220 -2.26 14.12 12.22
N ILE A 221 -2.02 13.00 12.89
CA ILE A 221 -1.61 11.72 12.29
C ILE A 221 -2.86 10.87 12.04
N THR A 222 -2.99 10.30 10.84
CA THR A 222 -4.14 9.49 10.45
C THR A 222 -4.06 8.04 10.94
N ALA A 223 -3.51 7.83 12.11
CA ALA A 223 -3.40 6.53 12.77
C ALA A 223 -4.02 6.61 14.18
N PRO A 224 -4.40 5.46 14.78
CA PRO A 224 -4.94 5.42 16.14
C PRO A 224 -3.90 5.75 17.22
N LYS A 225 -2.60 5.77 16.88
CA LYS A 225 -1.48 6.09 17.79
C LYS A 225 -0.59 7.15 17.17
N ARG A 226 0.11 7.90 18.02
CA ARG A 226 1.14 8.86 17.58
C ARG A 226 2.34 8.15 16.95
N SER A 227 3.06 8.86 16.09
CA SER A 227 4.32 8.37 15.53
C SER A 227 5.51 8.80 16.39
N PRO A 228 6.50 7.92 16.65
CA PRO A 228 7.74 8.31 17.31
C PRO A 228 8.53 9.40 16.57
N LEU A 229 8.30 9.54 15.26
CA LEU A 229 8.95 10.58 14.45
C LEU A 229 8.34 11.98 14.67
N LEU A 230 7.09 12.06 15.15
CA LEU A 230 6.34 13.29 15.46
C LEU A 230 5.56 13.10 16.78
N PRO A 231 6.23 12.97 17.93
CA PRO A 231 5.59 12.60 19.20
C PRO A 231 4.61 13.66 19.72
N ASP A 232 4.77 14.91 19.31
CA ASP A 232 3.93 16.04 19.75
C ASP A 232 2.65 16.18 18.89
N VAL A 233 2.57 15.47 17.74
CA VAL A 233 1.42 15.54 16.84
C VAL A 233 0.38 14.49 17.27
N PRO A 234 -0.87 14.89 17.55
CA PRO A 234 -1.89 13.98 18.04
C PRO A 234 -2.29 12.93 16.98
N ALA A 235 -2.64 11.73 17.45
CA ALA A 235 -3.31 10.72 16.66
C ALA A 235 -4.75 11.16 16.32
N CYS A 236 -5.34 10.62 15.25
CA CYS A 236 -6.70 10.99 14.82
C CYS A 236 -7.76 10.68 15.90
N THR A 237 -7.57 9.62 16.70
CA THR A 237 -8.44 9.30 17.84
C THR A 237 -8.36 10.33 18.96
N GLU A 238 -7.15 10.77 19.32
CA GLU A 238 -6.91 11.83 20.32
C GLU A 238 -7.45 13.18 19.84
N ALA A 239 -7.40 13.40 18.53
CA ALA A 239 -7.88 14.61 17.88
C ALA A 239 -9.41 14.71 17.74
N GLY A 240 -10.17 13.67 18.15
CA GLY A 240 -11.62 13.59 17.98
C GLY A 240 -12.06 13.31 16.53
N LEU A 241 -11.18 12.74 15.71
CA LEU A 241 -11.40 12.41 14.30
C LEU A 241 -11.19 10.91 14.03
N PRO A 242 -11.86 9.98 14.76
CA PRO A 242 -11.60 8.54 14.63
C PRO A 242 -11.90 8.00 13.22
N GLY A 243 -12.80 8.66 12.46
CA GLY A 243 -13.10 8.32 11.07
C GLY A 243 -11.96 8.63 10.08
N LEU A 244 -10.91 9.34 10.53
CA LEU A 244 -9.73 9.68 9.73
C LEU A 244 -8.64 8.59 9.76
N ASP A 245 -8.90 7.44 10.38
CA ASP A 245 -7.95 6.32 10.39
C ASP A 245 -7.75 5.76 8.97
N ALA A 246 -6.59 6.08 8.40
CA ALA A 246 -6.16 5.65 7.07
C ALA A 246 -4.65 5.75 6.93
N SER A 247 -4.07 4.85 6.15
CA SER A 247 -2.64 4.84 5.87
C SER A 247 -2.36 4.56 4.40
N ALA A 248 -1.24 5.04 3.90
CA ALA A 248 -0.59 4.42 2.77
C ALA A 248 -0.06 3.07 3.26
N TRP A 249 -0.40 2.01 2.56
CA TRP A 249 0.07 0.67 2.92
C TRP A 249 0.64 -0.04 1.70
N HIS A 250 1.60 -0.93 1.96
CA HIS A 250 2.18 -1.77 0.92
C HIS A 250 1.92 -3.23 1.24
N ALA A 251 1.71 -4.03 0.21
CA ALA A 251 1.34 -5.43 0.37
C ALA A 251 1.84 -6.30 -0.77
N VAL A 252 1.99 -7.57 -0.49
CA VAL A 252 2.30 -8.60 -1.47
C VAL A 252 1.01 -9.29 -1.89
N VAL A 253 0.79 -9.37 -3.20
CA VAL A 253 -0.26 -10.17 -3.84
C VAL A 253 0.36 -11.04 -4.94
N ALA A 254 -0.29 -12.16 -5.25
CA ALA A 254 0.09 -13.06 -6.33
C ALA A 254 -1.09 -13.23 -7.32
N PRO A 255 -0.89 -13.77 -8.54
CA PRO A 255 -1.99 -14.17 -9.40
C PRO A 255 -2.94 -15.13 -8.70
N ALA A 256 -4.24 -15.02 -8.96
CA ALA A 256 -5.22 -15.99 -8.47
C ALA A 256 -4.89 -17.40 -9.00
N GLY A 257 -5.09 -18.42 -8.16
CA GLY A 257 -4.71 -19.78 -8.50
C GLY A 257 -3.25 -20.16 -8.18
N THR A 258 -2.43 -19.24 -7.69
CA THR A 258 -1.08 -19.53 -7.20
C THR A 258 -1.15 -20.64 -6.12
N PRO A 259 -0.31 -21.69 -6.21
CA PRO A 259 -0.35 -22.82 -5.28
C PRO A 259 -0.28 -22.37 -3.82
N LYS A 260 -1.11 -22.98 -2.98
CA LYS A 260 -1.17 -22.63 -1.54
C LYS A 260 0.18 -22.74 -0.84
N GLU A 261 1.03 -23.70 -1.26
CA GLU A 261 2.39 -23.87 -0.73
C GLU A 261 3.27 -22.64 -1.05
N ALA A 262 3.18 -22.12 -2.28
CA ALA A 262 3.91 -20.91 -2.67
C ALA A 262 3.43 -19.70 -1.85
N ILE A 263 2.11 -19.51 -1.71
CA ILE A 263 1.55 -18.44 -0.85
C ILE A 263 2.05 -18.58 0.58
N ARG A 264 1.99 -19.78 1.17
CA ARG A 264 2.48 -20.02 2.55
C ARG A 264 3.96 -19.73 2.71
N LYS A 265 4.80 -20.15 1.75
CA LYS A 265 6.24 -19.90 1.78
C LYS A 265 6.54 -18.41 1.67
N LEU A 266 5.93 -17.70 0.70
CA LEU A 266 6.06 -16.25 0.53
C LEU A 266 5.64 -15.49 1.79
N HIS A 267 4.46 -15.81 2.32
CA HIS A 267 3.94 -15.19 3.53
C HIS A 267 4.87 -15.41 4.73
N ARG A 268 5.20 -16.66 5.06
CA ARG A 268 6.04 -17.00 6.21
C ARG A 268 7.38 -16.28 6.16
N THR A 269 8.09 -16.38 5.03
CA THR A 269 9.41 -15.77 4.90
C THR A 269 9.36 -14.24 4.90
N LEU A 270 8.28 -13.64 4.38
CA LEU A 270 8.07 -12.18 4.49
C LEU A 270 7.85 -11.76 5.95
N VAL A 271 7.00 -12.48 6.69
CA VAL A 271 6.74 -12.19 8.12
C VAL A 271 8.01 -12.33 8.94
N ASP A 272 8.78 -13.42 8.75
CA ASP A 272 10.06 -13.64 9.40
C ASP A 272 11.03 -12.49 9.10
N THR A 273 11.07 -12.02 7.84
CA THR A 273 11.90 -10.88 7.41
C THR A 273 11.47 -9.57 8.10
N LEU A 274 10.17 -9.28 8.14
CA LEU A 274 9.65 -8.08 8.79
C LEU A 274 9.84 -8.08 10.31
N ALA A 275 10.06 -9.24 10.92
CA ALA A 275 10.34 -9.37 12.33
C ALA A 275 11.82 -9.08 12.70
N LEU A 276 12.74 -9.07 11.72
CA LEU A 276 14.15 -8.79 11.95
C LEU A 276 14.36 -7.38 12.52
N PRO A 277 15.13 -7.21 13.62
CA PRO A 277 15.32 -5.89 14.24
C PRO A 277 15.88 -4.84 13.30
N GLU A 278 16.83 -5.21 12.44
CA GLU A 278 17.43 -4.31 11.45
C GLU A 278 16.43 -3.86 10.38
N VAL A 279 15.52 -4.76 9.94
CA VAL A 279 14.46 -4.42 8.98
C VAL A 279 13.46 -3.47 9.62
N ARG A 280 13.02 -3.75 10.85
CA ARG A 280 12.14 -2.87 11.62
C ARG A 280 12.72 -1.48 11.76
N LYS A 281 13.98 -1.38 12.21
CA LYS A 281 14.67 -0.10 12.37
C LYS A 281 14.76 0.71 11.06
N GLN A 282 15.04 0.03 9.94
CA GLN A 282 15.13 0.67 8.64
C GLN A 282 13.75 1.12 8.13
N LEU A 283 12.70 0.32 8.34
CA LEU A 283 11.32 0.70 7.99
C LEU A 283 10.84 1.89 8.83
N GLU A 284 11.07 1.87 10.15
CA GLU A 284 10.71 2.97 11.04
C GLU A 284 11.41 4.28 10.66
N ALA A 285 12.68 4.20 10.22
CA ALA A 285 13.43 5.38 9.77
C ALA A 285 12.80 6.06 8.54
N VAL A 286 12.07 5.29 7.71
CA VAL A 286 11.30 5.80 6.57
C VAL A 286 9.79 5.93 6.88
N GLY A 287 9.41 5.92 8.16
CA GLY A 287 8.03 6.11 8.62
C GLY A 287 7.09 4.97 8.26
N ALA A 288 7.62 3.80 7.93
CA ALA A 288 6.86 2.60 7.61
C ALA A 288 6.83 1.65 8.82
N GLU A 289 5.64 1.29 9.26
CA GLU A 289 5.43 0.30 10.31
C GLU A 289 5.33 -1.09 9.68
N PRO A 290 6.15 -2.09 10.10
CA PRO A 290 6.00 -3.46 9.63
C PRO A 290 4.71 -4.08 10.18
N VAL A 291 3.93 -4.75 9.32
CA VAL A 291 2.63 -5.37 9.67
C VAL A 291 2.72 -6.89 9.64
N GLY A 292 2.96 -7.51 8.49
CA GLY A 292 3.07 -8.97 8.36
C GLY A 292 1.74 -9.70 8.62
N SER A 293 0.63 -9.20 8.07
CA SER A 293 -0.69 -9.81 8.27
C SER A 293 -0.80 -11.19 7.61
N THR A 294 -1.67 -12.06 8.15
CA THR A 294 -2.01 -13.31 7.45
C THR A 294 -2.73 -13.04 6.12
N PRO A 295 -2.72 -13.97 5.15
CA PRO A 295 -3.45 -13.81 3.89
C PRO A 295 -4.94 -13.52 4.09
N GLU A 296 -5.59 -14.18 5.07
CA GLU A 296 -7.01 -14.01 5.38
C GLU A 296 -7.29 -12.63 5.99
N ALA A 297 -6.44 -12.19 6.93
CA ALA A 297 -6.55 -10.87 7.54
C ALA A 297 -6.35 -9.78 6.47
N PHE A 298 -5.38 -9.96 5.57
CA PHE A 298 -5.15 -9.03 4.47
C PHE A 298 -6.31 -9.02 3.45
N ALA A 299 -6.89 -10.16 3.11
CA ALA A 299 -8.07 -10.22 2.24
C ALA A 299 -9.24 -9.42 2.84
N LYS A 300 -9.48 -9.57 4.15
CA LYS A 300 -10.52 -8.81 4.88
C LYS A 300 -10.21 -7.31 4.89
N PHE A 301 -8.95 -6.96 5.13
CA PHE A 301 -8.48 -5.57 5.12
C PHE A 301 -8.67 -4.92 3.75
N MET A 302 -8.26 -5.59 2.65
CA MET A 302 -8.44 -5.07 1.28
C MET A 302 -9.92 -4.79 0.96
N ARG A 303 -10.85 -5.65 1.40
CA ARG A 303 -12.29 -5.41 1.20
C ARG A 303 -12.76 -4.17 1.96
N ALA A 304 -12.41 -4.07 3.24
CA ALA A 304 -12.77 -2.93 4.07
C ALA A 304 -12.20 -1.60 3.53
N GLU A 305 -10.97 -1.64 3.05
CA GLU A 305 -10.32 -0.49 2.39
C GLU A 305 -11.06 -0.13 1.08
N SER A 306 -11.35 -1.10 0.22
CA SER A 306 -12.09 -0.87 -1.02
C SER A 306 -13.45 -0.23 -0.74
N ASP A 307 -14.20 -0.73 0.25
CA ASP A 307 -15.51 -0.17 0.64
C ASP A 307 -15.39 1.24 1.23
N LYS A 308 -14.35 1.49 2.02
CA LYS A 308 -14.06 2.82 2.57
C LYS A 308 -13.83 3.84 1.46
N TRP A 309 -12.94 3.53 0.53
CA TRP A 309 -12.60 4.45 -0.56
C TRP A 309 -13.71 4.61 -1.59
N ALA A 310 -14.52 3.57 -1.82
CA ALA A 310 -15.75 3.69 -2.63
C ALA A 310 -16.70 4.76 -2.06
N ARG A 311 -16.89 4.78 -0.72
CA ARG A 311 -17.71 5.81 -0.06
C ARG A 311 -17.13 7.20 -0.21
N VAL A 312 -15.81 7.36 -0.03
CA VAL A 312 -15.12 8.65 -0.17
C VAL A 312 -15.22 9.17 -1.61
N ILE A 313 -14.94 8.31 -2.60
CA ILE A 313 -15.04 8.65 -4.03
C ILE A 313 -16.45 9.11 -4.38
N LYS A 314 -17.47 8.36 -3.93
CA LYS A 314 -18.87 8.70 -4.18
C LYS A 314 -19.26 10.03 -3.52
N ALA A 315 -18.91 10.22 -2.25
CA ALA A 315 -19.26 11.43 -1.49
C ALA A 315 -18.54 12.68 -2.02
N GLY A 316 -17.27 12.55 -2.43
CA GLY A 316 -16.49 13.62 -3.05
C GLY A 316 -16.80 13.88 -4.51
N GLY A 317 -17.66 13.06 -5.15
CA GLY A 317 -17.97 13.17 -6.58
C GLY A 317 -16.73 12.98 -7.48
N ILE A 318 -15.73 12.24 -7.01
CA ILE A 318 -14.43 12.12 -7.67
C ILE A 318 -14.54 11.25 -8.91
N LYS A 319 -14.11 11.78 -10.04
CA LYS A 319 -14.08 11.08 -11.33
C LYS A 319 -12.71 11.27 -11.97
N VAL A 320 -12.21 10.24 -12.62
CA VAL A 320 -11.06 10.30 -13.53
C VAL A 320 -11.55 9.92 -14.93
N GLU A 321 -10.99 10.60 -15.92
CA GLU A 321 -11.30 10.34 -17.35
C GLU A 321 -10.61 9.07 -17.84
#